data_8d4809f37fa63f704841c8b533e8cf7d
#
_entry.id   8d4809f37fa63f704841c8b533e8cf7d
#
_cell.length_a   1.000
_cell.length_b   1.000
_cell.length_c   1.000
_cell.angle_alpha   90.00
_cell.angle_beta   90.00
_cell.angle_gamma   90.00
#
_symmetry.space_group_name_H-M   'P 1'
#
loop_
_entity.id
_entity.type
_entity.pdbx_description
1 polymer ?
#
loop_
_entity_poly.entity_id
_entity_poly.type
_entity_poly.pdbx_seq_one_letter_code
_entity_poly.pdbx_strand_id
1 'polypeptide(L)'
;MLLLIDYESLLFRTFHTIPSSVPMHAVYGFLNMLARLVTDRRPDQLAVAVDEDWRPAFRVAALPSYKAHRVAESDEPDPMAPQEALGRELLTAFGIAVVGAEGYEAEDVIATLAAHAHGRVEIVSGDRDLFALVRDPDVRVLYPVTGVTKLVEVDEAEVTRRYGIPGRAYGDFALLRGDPSDGLPGVPGIGEKTAARLIAEHGSLEALLASPSLPPAVARRIEPARAYLDAARRVVLPVAEVPLASVPLEVPARPVHPRTLARLAAEHRLETPVERLRAALVARAS
;
A
#
# COMPACT_ATOMS: atom_id res chain seq x y z
N MET A 1 13.63 -10.89 7.83
CA MET A 1 12.48 -10.55 6.99
C MET A 1 11.94 -9.19 7.42
N LEU A 2 11.74 -8.27 6.46
CA LEU A 2 11.15 -6.95 6.67
C LEU A 2 9.63 -7.03 6.41
N LEU A 3 8.82 -6.58 7.39
CA LEU A 3 7.38 -6.43 7.25
C LEU A 3 7.05 -4.95 7.06
N LEU A 4 6.45 -4.61 5.93
CA LEU A 4 6.00 -3.26 5.60
C LEU A 4 4.47 -3.20 5.71
N ILE A 5 3.97 -2.22 6.45
CA ILE A 5 2.54 -2.02 6.66
C ILE A 5 2.11 -0.73 5.96
N ASP A 6 1.16 -0.83 5.08
CA ASP A 6 0.43 0.29 4.50
C ASP A 6 -0.62 0.76 5.53
N TYR A 7 -0.32 1.88 6.19
CA TYR A 7 -1.09 2.34 7.35
C TYR A 7 -2.50 2.75 6.97
N GLU A 8 -2.62 3.65 6.03
CA GLU A 8 -3.92 4.21 5.63
C GLU A 8 -4.83 3.12 5.07
N SER A 9 -4.30 2.21 4.28
CA SER A 9 -5.05 1.07 3.74
C SER A 9 -5.65 0.17 4.84
N LEU A 10 -4.86 -0.16 5.87
CA LEU A 10 -5.36 -0.99 6.96
C LEU A 10 -6.26 -0.22 7.92
N LEU A 11 -5.95 1.05 8.20
CA LEU A 11 -6.76 1.91 9.06
C LEU A 11 -8.13 2.16 8.44
N PHE A 12 -8.19 2.49 7.15
CA PHE A 12 -9.44 2.64 6.39
C PHE A 12 -10.29 1.38 6.43
N ARG A 13 -9.67 0.23 6.24
CA ARG A 13 -10.38 -1.06 6.33
C ARG A 13 -11.01 -1.28 7.70
N THR A 14 -10.29 -0.98 8.79
CA THR A 14 -10.82 -1.14 10.14
C THR A 14 -11.86 -0.09 10.49
N PHE A 15 -11.73 1.13 9.97
CA PHE A 15 -12.72 2.18 10.09
C PHE A 15 -14.10 1.73 9.56
N HIS A 16 -14.13 1.05 8.43
CA HIS A 16 -15.38 0.60 7.82
C HIS A 16 -15.87 -0.78 8.29
N THR A 17 -15.05 -1.55 9.00
CA THR A 17 -15.42 -2.93 9.40
C THR A 17 -15.68 -3.09 10.90
N ILE A 18 -15.09 -2.24 11.74
CA ILE A 18 -15.34 -2.24 13.18
C ILE A 18 -16.51 -1.29 13.48
N PRO A 19 -17.48 -1.70 14.30
CA PRO A 19 -18.60 -0.82 14.65
C PRO A 19 -18.14 0.50 15.27
N SER A 20 -18.71 1.63 14.84
CA SER A 20 -18.40 2.97 15.35
C SER A 20 -18.75 3.17 16.84
N SER A 21 -19.51 2.23 17.44
CA SER A 21 -19.74 2.19 18.89
C SER A 21 -18.51 1.81 19.70
N VAL A 22 -17.48 1.22 19.06
CA VAL A 22 -16.18 0.96 19.70
C VAL A 22 -15.36 2.24 19.69
N PRO A 23 -14.89 2.74 20.84
CA PRO A 23 -14.04 3.94 20.88
C PRO A 23 -12.80 3.77 20.02
N MET A 24 -12.47 4.79 19.22
CA MET A 24 -11.32 4.77 18.30
C MET A 24 -11.25 3.46 17.49
N HIS A 25 -12.39 3.06 16.93
CA HIS A 25 -12.60 1.73 16.31
C HIS A 25 -11.60 1.42 15.21
N ALA A 26 -11.15 2.41 14.42
CA ALA A 26 -10.13 2.20 13.40
C ALA A 26 -8.79 1.83 14.04
N VAL A 27 -8.33 2.60 15.02
CA VAL A 27 -7.08 2.34 15.77
C VAL A 27 -7.18 1.04 16.54
N TYR A 28 -8.34 0.79 17.20
CA TYR A 28 -8.60 -0.46 17.90
C TYR A 28 -8.40 -1.67 16.97
N GLY A 29 -8.99 -1.62 15.78
CA GLY A 29 -8.87 -2.67 14.78
C GLY A 29 -7.45 -2.80 14.23
N PHE A 30 -6.83 -1.68 13.89
CA PHE A 30 -5.47 -1.64 13.37
C PHE A 30 -4.44 -2.25 14.33
N LEU A 31 -4.46 -1.86 15.62
CA LEU A 31 -3.55 -2.43 16.62
C LEU A 31 -3.73 -3.95 16.79
N ASN A 32 -4.99 -4.44 16.75
CA ASN A 32 -5.25 -5.88 16.78
C ASN A 32 -4.72 -6.59 15.52
N MET A 33 -4.88 -5.97 14.33
CA MET A 33 -4.30 -6.50 13.09
C MET A 33 -2.78 -6.57 13.17
N LEU A 34 -2.14 -5.49 13.63
CA LEU A 34 -0.68 -5.42 13.76
C LEU A 34 -0.16 -6.46 14.76
N ALA A 35 -0.81 -6.61 15.92
CA ALA A 35 -0.47 -7.65 16.90
C ALA A 35 -0.53 -9.06 16.28
N ARG A 36 -1.56 -9.33 15.49
CA ARG A 36 -1.71 -10.62 14.79
C ARG A 36 -0.61 -10.82 13.74
N LEU A 37 -0.31 -9.81 12.93
CA LEU A 37 0.75 -9.87 11.92
C LEU A 37 2.12 -10.13 12.55
N VAL A 38 2.46 -9.42 13.63
CA VAL A 38 3.72 -9.63 14.37
C VAL A 38 3.79 -11.06 14.91
N THR A 39 2.69 -11.58 15.47
CA THR A 39 2.63 -12.96 16.00
C THR A 39 2.80 -14.01 14.91
N ASP A 40 2.10 -13.85 13.79
CA ASP A 40 2.05 -14.87 12.74
C ASP A 40 3.29 -14.83 11.83
N ARG A 41 3.82 -13.63 11.54
CA ARG A 41 4.93 -13.45 10.60
C ARG A 41 6.30 -13.37 11.26
N ARG A 42 6.38 -13.03 12.55
CA ARG A 42 7.62 -12.91 13.34
C ARG A 42 8.71 -12.11 12.63
N PRO A 43 8.44 -10.86 12.19
CA PRO A 43 9.39 -10.09 11.40
C PRO A 43 10.63 -9.69 12.19
N ASP A 44 11.81 -9.61 11.56
CA ASP A 44 13.02 -9.05 12.16
C ASP A 44 13.00 -7.54 12.16
N GLN A 45 12.42 -6.98 11.09
CA GLN A 45 12.25 -5.55 10.87
C GLN A 45 10.79 -5.25 10.55
N LEU A 46 10.30 -4.10 11.00
CA LEU A 46 8.92 -3.65 10.85
C LEU A 46 8.92 -2.15 10.59
N ALA A 47 8.26 -1.73 9.53
CA ALA A 47 7.94 -0.33 9.29
C ALA A 47 6.46 -0.16 8.94
N VAL A 48 5.87 0.91 9.44
CA VAL A 48 4.54 1.37 9.09
C VAL A 48 4.72 2.59 8.20
N ALA A 49 4.42 2.42 6.92
CA ALA A 49 4.47 3.49 5.93
C ALA A 49 3.19 4.32 5.98
N VAL A 50 3.33 5.63 5.91
CA VAL A 50 2.24 6.60 6.05
C VAL A 50 2.22 7.60 4.92
N ASP A 51 1.03 8.06 4.53
CA ASP A 51 0.86 9.18 3.60
C ASP A 51 1.25 10.49 4.31
N GLU A 52 2.25 11.20 3.79
CA GLU A 52 2.48 12.61 4.13
C GLU A 52 1.81 13.55 3.11
N ASP A 53 1.52 13.03 1.92
CA ASP A 53 0.69 13.69 0.92
C ASP A 53 -0.10 12.62 0.13
N TRP A 54 -1.40 12.51 0.40
CA TRP A 54 -2.28 11.52 -0.25
C TRP A 54 -2.55 11.82 -1.74
N ARG A 55 -2.14 13.03 -2.22
CA ARG A 55 -2.32 13.48 -3.60
C ARG A 55 -1.13 14.33 -4.06
N PRO A 56 0.05 13.74 -4.23
CA PRO A 56 1.30 14.43 -4.51
C PRO A 56 1.25 15.36 -5.71
N ALA A 57 1.86 16.54 -5.55
CA ALA A 57 1.86 17.57 -6.59
C ALA A 57 2.46 17.08 -7.92
N PHE A 58 3.47 16.19 -7.88
CA PHE A 58 4.08 15.65 -9.09
C PHE A 58 3.12 14.70 -9.86
N ARG A 59 2.28 13.93 -9.14
CA ARG A 59 1.25 13.09 -9.75
C ARG A 59 0.14 13.93 -10.36
N VAL A 60 -0.30 14.98 -9.65
CA VAL A 60 -1.29 15.94 -10.16
C VAL A 60 -0.79 16.68 -11.38
N ALA A 61 0.50 17.09 -11.39
CA ALA A 61 1.11 17.73 -12.56
C ALA A 61 1.20 16.79 -13.76
N ALA A 62 1.46 15.49 -13.53
CA ALA A 62 1.49 14.49 -14.58
C ALA A 62 0.07 14.15 -15.10
N LEU A 63 -0.91 14.00 -14.19
CA LEU A 63 -2.28 13.65 -14.52
C LEU A 63 -3.27 14.37 -13.59
N PRO A 64 -3.85 15.52 -14.01
CA PRO A 64 -4.72 16.34 -13.16
C PRO A 64 -5.97 15.61 -12.63
N SER A 65 -6.42 14.55 -13.31
CA SER A 65 -7.56 13.72 -12.89
C SER A 65 -7.23 12.82 -11.69
N TYR A 66 -5.94 12.63 -11.35
CA TYR A 66 -5.51 11.77 -10.25
C TYR A 66 -6.18 12.18 -8.94
N LYS A 67 -6.99 11.26 -8.37
CA LYS A 67 -7.76 11.43 -7.13
C LYS A 67 -8.58 12.74 -7.05
N ALA A 68 -8.90 13.40 -8.20
CA ALA A 68 -9.56 14.69 -8.23
C ALA A 68 -10.97 14.66 -7.62
N HIS A 69 -11.68 13.55 -7.74
CA HIS A 69 -13.02 13.37 -7.15
C HIS A 69 -12.99 13.38 -5.61
N ARG A 70 -11.91 12.91 -4.99
CA ARG A 70 -11.77 12.91 -3.51
C ARG A 70 -11.61 14.33 -2.94
N VAL A 71 -11.14 15.29 -3.73
CA VAL A 71 -11.05 16.71 -3.31
C VAL A 71 -12.43 17.33 -3.13
N ALA A 72 -13.39 16.96 -3.98
CA ALA A 72 -14.76 17.48 -3.91
C ALA A 72 -15.56 16.93 -2.70
N GLU A 73 -15.12 15.82 -2.12
CA GLU A 73 -15.74 15.19 -0.95
C GLU A 73 -15.19 15.73 0.38
N SER A 74 -14.18 16.63 0.34
CA SER A 74 -13.40 17.08 1.51
C SER A 74 -13.98 18.28 2.26
N ASP A 75 -15.20 18.74 1.96
CA ASP A 75 -15.83 19.89 2.65
C ASP A 75 -16.29 19.57 4.09
N GLU A 76 -16.37 18.29 4.49
CA GLU A 76 -16.64 17.86 5.85
C GLU A 76 -15.36 17.41 6.57
N PRO A 77 -15.28 17.60 7.91
CA PRO A 77 -14.14 17.09 8.66
C PRO A 77 -14.01 15.58 8.51
N ASP A 78 -12.81 15.12 8.15
CA ASP A 78 -12.54 13.69 8.06
C ASP A 78 -12.61 13.02 9.44
N PRO A 79 -13.59 12.13 9.69
CA PRO A 79 -13.75 11.46 10.98
C PRO A 79 -12.63 10.45 11.26
N MET A 80 -11.81 10.09 10.27
CA MET A 80 -10.68 9.18 10.40
C MET A 80 -9.41 9.92 10.86
N ALA A 81 -9.23 11.20 10.49
CA ALA A 81 -8.01 11.95 10.77
C ALA A 81 -7.58 11.98 12.26
N PRO A 82 -8.47 12.15 13.25
CA PRO A 82 -8.09 12.07 14.67
C PRO A 82 -7.60 10.66 15.07
N GLN A 83 -8.16 9.62 14.45
CA GLN A 83 -7.77 8.24 14.71
C GLN A 83 -6.43 7.90 14.05
N GLU A 84 -6.19 8.44 12.86
CA GLU A 84 -4.91 8.33 12.17
C GLU A 84 -3.78 8.94 13.01
N ALA A 85 -3.95 10.18 13.47
CA ALA A 85 -2.97 10.87 14.32
C ALA A 85 -2.68 10.09 15.61
N LEU A 86 -3.73 9.60 16.29
CA LEU A 86 -3.60 8.80 17.51
C LEU A 86 -2.85 7.49 17.25
N GLY A 87 -3.12 6.82 16.13
CA GLY A 87 -2.42 5.59 15.77
C GLY A 87 -0.93 5.82 15.55
N ARG A 88 -0.55 6.89 14.84
CA ARG A 88 0.86 7.29 14.65
C ARG A 88 1.54 7.57 16.01
N GLU A 89 0.87 8.27 16.95
CA GLU A 89 1.40 8.54 18.29
C GLU A 89 1.62 7.25 19.10
N LEU A 90 0.66 6.32 19.05
CA LEU A 90 0.78 5.02 19.72
C LEU A 90 1.92 4.18 19.14
N LEU A 91 2.07 4.11 17.82
CA LEU A 91 3.16 3.39 17.17
C LEU A 91 4.52 3.96 17.57
N THR A 92 4.66 5.29 17.59
CA THR A 92 5.86 5.98 18.07
C THR A 92 6.14 5.66 19.53
N ALA A 93 5.11 5.62 20.40
CA ALA A 93 5.26 5.26 21.79
C ALA A 93 5.69 3.79 22.00
N PHE A 94 5.30 2.90 21.09
CA PHE A 94 5.84 1.55 21.04
C PHE A 94 7.30 1.50 20.58
N GLY A 95 7.77 2.48 19.81
CA GLY A 95 9.07 2.46 19.15
C GLY A 95 9.03 1.73 17.81
N ILE A 96 7.84 1.54 17.22
CA ILE A 96 7.68 1.00 15.88
C ILE A 96 7.98 2.11 14.88
N ALA A 97 8.79 1.82 13.87
CA ALA A 97 9.14 2.78 12.83
C ALA A 97 7.90 3.22 12.06
N VAL A 98 7.55 4.50 12.16
CA VAL A 98 6.56 5.18 11.31
C VAL A 98 7.35 5.98 10.28
N VAL A 99 7.17 5.66 9.01
CA VAL A 99 7.99 6.21 7.92
C VAL A 99 7.08 6.87 6.90
N GLY A 100 7.30 8.15 6.68
CA GLY A 100 6.66 8.95 5.64
C GLY A 100 7.67 9.88 4.99
N ALA A 101 7.30 10.52 3.90
CA ALA A 101 8.11 11.54 3.24
C ALA A 101 7.20 12.64 2.68
N GLU A 102 7.57 13.89 2.95
CA GLU A 102 6.82 15.05 2.46
C GLU A 102 6.67 15.02 0.93
N GLY A 103 5.43 15.18 0.46
CA GLY A 103 5.10 15.16 -0.96
C GLY A 103 5.03 13.75 -1.59
N TYR A 104 4.98 12.69 -0.77
CA TYR A 104 4.88 11.29 -1.22
C TYR A 104 3.79 10.53 -0.47
N GLU A 105 3.30 9.48 -1.12
CA GLU A 105 2.34 8.53 -0.56
C GLU A 105 3.05 7.35 0.11
N ALA A 106 2.31 6.62 0.96
CA ALA A 106 2.82 5.41 1.63
C ALA A 106 3.34 4.36 0.65
N GLU A 107 2.74 4.24 -0.53
CA GLU A 107 3.19 3.30 -1.58
C GLU A 107 4.61 3.61 -2.09
N ASP A 108 5.00 4.91 -2.18
CA ASP A 108 6.34 5.34 -2.58
C ASP A 108 7.37 5.00 -1.49
N VAL A 109 6.98 5.21 -0.22
CA VAL A 109 7.78 4.82 0.94
C VAL A 109 7.99 3.30 0.97
N ILE A 110 6.92 2.52 0.77
CA ILE A 110 6.96 1.05 0.70
C ILE A 110 7.88 0.59 -0.44
N ALA A 111 7.73 1.18 -1.63
CA ALA A 111 8.56 0.83 -2.78
C ALA A 111 10.04 1.10 -2.52
N THR A 112 10.36 2.26 -1.92
CA THR A 112 11.72 2.64 -1.56
C THR A 112 12.31 1.70 -0.52
N LEU A 113 11.59 1.40 0.57
CA LEU A 113 12.06 0.48 1.61
C LEU A 113 12.24 -0.94 1.05
N ALA A 114 11.33 -1.41 0.17
CA ALA A 114 11.43 -2.72 -0.46
C ALA A 114 12.59 -2.82 -1.45
N ALA A 115 12.91 -1.72 -2.18
CA ALA A 115 14.04 -1.68 -3.11
C ALA A 115 15.40 -1.75 -2.41
N HIS A 116 15.51 -1.15 -1.21
CA HIS A 116 16.75 -1.10 -0.43
C HIS A 116 16.87 -2.23 0.62
N ALA A 117 15.85 -3.06 0.76
CA ALA A 117 15.86 -4.13 1.74
C ALA A 117 16.84 -5.25 1.35
N HIS A 118 17.52 -5.80 2.37
CA HIS A 118 18.30 -7.01 2.22
C HIS A 118 17.49 -8.22 2.68
N GLY A 119 17.13 -9.10 1.73
CA GLY A 119 16.35 -10.31 1.98
C GLY A 119 14.85 -10.13 1.80
N ARG A 120 14.07 -11.05 2.37
CA ARG A 120 12.62 -11.14 2.12
C ARG A 120 11.86 -9.94 2.68
N VAL A 121 10.98 -9.39 1.87
CA VAL A 121 10.03 -8.32 2.19
C VAL A 121 8.59 -8.83 2.05
N GLU A 122 7.78 -8.57 3.04
CA GLU A 122 6.35 -8.78 3.01
C GLU A 122 5.62 -7.45 3.20
N ILE A 123 4.80 -7.07 2.22
CA ILE A 123 4.02 -5.84 2.21
C ILE A 123 2.58 -6.18 2.57
N VAL A 124 2.02 -5.58 3.61
CA VAL A 124 0.62 -5.78 3.98
C VAL A 124 -0.18 -4.57 3.53
N SER A 125 -1.00 -4.75 2.51
CA SER A 125 -1.87 -3.70 1.96
C SER A 125 -3.11 -4.27 1.29
N GLY A 126 -4.21 -3.54 1.37
CA GLY A 126 -5.42 -3.77 0.58
C GLY A 126 -5.38 -3.08 -0.79
N ASP A 127 -4.32 -2.35 -1.10
CA ASP A 127 -4.12 -1.74 -2.39
C ASP A 127 -3.50 -2.72 -3.39
N ARG A 128 -4.11 -2.84 -4.56
CA ARG A 128 -3.63 -3.73 -5.62
C ARG A 128 -2.49 -3.12 -6.42
N ASP A 129 -2.32 -1.80 -6.40
CA ASP A 129 -1.27 -1.15 -7.17
C ASP A 129 0.11 -1.57 -6.63
N LEU A 130 0.20 -1.94 -5.35
CA LEU A 130 1.38 -2.55 -4.75
C LEU A 130 1.73 -3.95 -5.33
N PHE A 131 0.83 -4.58 -6.11
CA PHE A 131 1.20 -5.80 -6.84
C PHE A 131 2.28 -5.53 -7.91
N ALA A 132 2.45 -4.27 -8.34
CA ALA A 132 3.56 -3.87 -9.19
C ALA A 132 4.94 -4.07 -8.55
N LEU A 133 5.00 -4.16 -7.21
CA LEU A 133 6.25 -4.38 -6.46
C LEU A 133 6.62 -5.86 -6.29
N VAL A 134 5.71 -6.78 -6.63
CA VAL A 134 5.94 -8.22 -6.49
C VAL A 134 7.15 -8.64 -7.31
N ARG A 135 8.09 -9.34 -6.64
CA ARG A 135 9.33 -9.82 -7.24
C ARG A 135 9.82 -11.06 -6.51
N ASP A 136 9.63 -12.22 -7.12
CA ASP A 136 10.06 -13.48 -6.54
C ASP A 136 11.60 -13.62 -6.53
N PRO A 137 12.17 -14.19 -5.45
CA PRO A 137 11.54 -14.65 -4.21
C PRO A 137 11.47 -13.57 -3.12
N ASP A 138 11.90 -12.33 -3.42
CA ASP A 138 12.28 -11.33 -2.44
C ASP A 138 11.09 -10.52 -1.91
N VAL A 139 10.14 -10.13 -2.77
CA VAL A 139 9.03 -9.24 -2.42
C VAL A 139 7.69 -9.86 -2.75
N ARG A 140 6.81 -9.94 -1.76
CA ARG A 140 5.41 -10.36 -1.93
C ARG A 140 4.45 -9.42 -1.19
N VAL A 141 3.22 -9.39 -1.65
CA VAL A 141 2.14 -8.63 -1.01
C VAL A 141 1.22 -9.59 -0.25
N LEU A 142 0.97 -9.29 1.02
CA LEU A 142 -0.01 -9.95 1.85
C LEU A 142 -1.33 -9.18 1.75
N TYR A 143 -2.20 -9.62 0.86
CA TYR A 143 -3.46 -8.94 0.55
C TYR A 143 -4.57 -9.40 1.50
N PRO A 144 -5.15 -8.50 2.34
CA PRO A 144 -6.18 -8.87 3.30
C PRO A 144 -7.53 -9.07 2.62
N VAL A 145 -8.09 -10.27 2.75
CA VAL A 145 -9.43 -10.63 2.26
C VAL A 145 -10.48 -10.39 3.35
N THR A 146 -10.23 -10.97 4.55
CA THR A 146 -11.10 -10.81 5.71
C THR A 146 -10.23 -10.38 6.89
N GLY A 147 -10.05 -9.07 7.05
CA GLY A 147 -9.03 -8.55 7.96
C GLY A 147 -7.68 -9.19 7.66
N VAL A 148 -6.81 -9.32 8.66
CA VAL A 148 -5.52 -10.03 8.53
C VAL A 148 -5.59 -11.51 8.95
N THR A 149 -6.78 -12.02 9.26
CA THR A 149 -6.99 -13.44 9.58
C THR A 149 -6.97 -14.30 8.32
N LYS A 150 -7.30 -13.73 7.17
CA LYS A 150 -7.24 -14.39 5.88
C LYS A 150 -6.49 -13.49 4.90
N LEU A 151 -5.20 -13.71 4.80
CA LEU A 151 -4.33 -13.06 3.82
C LEU A 151 -4.18 -13.96 2.59
N VAL A 152 -4.12 -13.33 1.43
CA VAL A 152 -3.63 -14.00 0.22
C VAL A 152 -2.21 -13.52 -0.01
N GLU A 153 -1.27 -14.44 -0.08
CA GLU A 153 0.11 -14.16 -0.47
C GLU A 153 0.13 -13.97 -1.99
N VAL A 154 0.43 -12.76 -2.41
CA VAL A 154 0.53 -12.39 -3.82
C VAL A 154 2.01 -12.34 -4.19
N ASP A 155 2.44 -13.35 -4.91
CA ASP A 155 3.71 -13.51 -5.58
C ASP A 155 3.52 -13.43 -7.11
N GLU A 156 4.57 -13.60 -7.90
CA GLU A 156 4.47 -13.56 -9.36
C GLU A 156 3.53 -14.65 -9.91
N ALA A 157 3.49 -15.82 -9.27
CA ALA A 157 2.60 -16.91 -9.68
C ALA A 157 1.12 -16.57 -9.42
N GLU A 158 0.82 -15.94 -8.28
CA GLU A 158 -0.55 -15.51 -7.95
C GLU A 158 -1.02 -14.37 -8.88
N VAL A 159 -0.16 -13.41 -9.24
CA VAL A 159 -0.48 -12.38 -10.25
C VAL A 159 -0.80 -13.04 -11.59
N THR A 160 0.03 -14.00 -12.03
CA THR A 160 -0.21 -14.73 -13.27
C THR A 160 -1.52 -15.54 -13.22
N ARG A 161 -1.79 -16.19 -12.09
CA ARG A 161 -3.02 -16.97 -11.90
C ARG A 161 -4.29 -16.10 -11.96
N ARG A 162 -4.24 -14.88 -11.39
CA ARG A 162 -5.39 -13.97 -11.33
C ARG A 162 -5.66 -13.25 -12.63
N TYR A 163 -4.61 -12.76 -13.26
CA TYR A 163 -4.71 -11.79 -14.36
C TYR A 163 -4.24 -12.36 -15.70
N GLY A 164 -3.59 -13.54 -15.71
CA GLY A 164 -3.07 -14.15 -16.93
C GLY A 164 -1.91 -13.37 -17.55
N ILE A 165 -1.17 -12.59 -16.78
CA ILE A 165 -0.05 -11.75 -17.19
C ILE A 165 1.24 -12.22 -16.51
N PRO A 166 2.44 -11.86 -17.02
CA PRO A 166 3.69 -12.04 -16.28
C PRO A 166 3.63 -11.35 -14.90
N GLY A 167 4.14 -12.01 -13.87
CA GLY A 167 4.00 -11.53 -12.49
C GLY A 167 4.43 -10.08 -12.28
N ARG A 168 5.55 -9.69 -12.90
CA ARG A 168 6.12 -8.34 -12.81
C ARG A 168 5.43 -7.28 -13.67
N ALA A 169 4.44 -7.66 -14.47
CA ALA A 169 3.80 -6.76 -15.43
C ALA A 169 2.46 -6.15 -14.93
N TYR A 170 2.19 -6.25 -13.62
CA TYR A 170 0.94 -5.72 -13.06
C TYR A 170 0.78 -4.22 -13.28
N GLY A 171 1.84 -3.43 -13.08
CA GLY A 171 1.82 -1.99 -13.32
C GLY A 171 1.46 -1.64 -14.78
N ASP A 172 2.07 -2.34 -15.75
CA ASP A 172 1.79 -2.15 -17.16
C ASP A 172 0.35 -2.53 -17.54
N PHE A 173 -0.17 -3.59 -16.91
CA PHE A 173 -1.57 -3.98 -17.03
C PHE A 173 -2.50 -2.91 -16.47
N ALA A 174 -2.20 -2.35 -15.29
CA ALA A 174 -2.97 -1.29 -14.65
C ALA A 174 -3.01 -0.01 -15.50
N LEU A 175 -1.89 0.38 -16.11
CA LEU A 175 -1.79 1.52 -17.01
C LEU A 175 -2.75 1.40 -18.20
N LEU A 176 -2.84 0.23 -18.82
CA LEU A 176 -3.74 -0.02 -19.96
C LEU A 176 -5.20 -0.05 -19.54
N ARG A 177 -5.49 -0.74 -18.44
CA ARG A 177 -6.85 -0.91 -17.91
C ARG A 177 -7.44 0.38 -17.36
N GLY A 178 -6.59 1.18 -16.72
CA GLY A 178 -6.97 2.29 -15.87
C GLY A 178 -7.46 1.87 -14.48
N ASP A 179 -7.65 2.85 -13.62
CA ASP A 179 -8.29 2.70 -12.32
C ASP A 179 -9.20 3.90 -12.03
N PRO A 180 -10.54 3.73 -12.13
CA PRO A 180 -11.49 4.80 -11.86
C PRO A 180 -11.42 5.31 -10.41
N SER A 181 -11.03 4.47 -9.45
CA SER A 181 -10.91 4.86 -8.03
C SER A 181 -9.79 5.87 -7.79
N ASP A 182 -8.80 5.90 -8.68
CA ASP A 182 -7.70 6.85 -8.67
C ASP A 182 -7.80 7.92 -9.78
N GLY A 183 -8.91 7.93 -10.51
CA GLY A 183 -9.11 8.90 -11.59
C GLY A 183 -8.27 8.61 -12.84
N LEU A 184 -7.85 7.35 -13.02
CA LEU A 184 -7.08 6.88 -14.17
C LEU A 184 -8.03 6.33 -15.24
N PRO A 185 -8.21 7.00 -16.38
CA PRO A 185 -9.19 6.58 -17.38
C PRO A 185 -8.82 5.29 -18.12
N GLY A 186 -7.56 4.90 -18.12
CA GLY A 186 -7.06 3.83 -18.98
C GLY A 186 -7.05 4.19 -20.46
N VAL A 187 -6.75 3.21 -21.30
CA VAL A 187 -6.83 3.37 -22.76
C VAL A 187 -8.27 3.12 -23.23
N PRO A 188 -8.93 4.09 -23.87
CA PRO A 188 -10.32 3.93 -24.32
C PRO A 188 -10.54 2.66 -25.15
N GLY A 189 -11.48 1.83 -24.71
CA GLY A 189 -11.81 0.55 -25.35
C GLY A 189 -10.83 -0.60 -25.05
N ILE A 190 -9.84 -0.41 -24.15
CA ILE A 190 -9.00 -1.47 -23.63
C ILE A 190 -9.39 -1.71 -22.16
N GLY A 191 -10.30 -2.63 -21.93
CA GLY A 191 -10.67 -3.09 -20.59
C GLY A 191 -9.77 -4.25 -20.13
N GLU A 192 -10.04 -4.74 -18.93
CA GLU A 192 -9.24 -5.75 -18.21
C GLU A 192 -8.80 -6.93 -19.09
N LYS A 193 -9.74 -7.59 -19.77
CA LYS A 193 -9.42 -8.77 -20.62
C LYS A 193 -8.50 -8.43 -21.78
N THR A 194 -8.68 -7.26 -22.40
CA THR A 194 -7.85 -6.83 -23.54
C THR A 194 -6.46 -6.42 -23.04
N ALA A 195 -6.38 -5.68 -21.94
CA ALA A 195 -5.12 -5.30 -21.31
C ALA A 195 -4.30 -6.54 -20.91
N ALA A 196 -4.93 -7.51 -20.23
CA ALA A 196 -4.28 -8.75 -19.84
C ALA A 196 -3.75 -9.51 -21.05
N ARG A 197 -4.53 -9.68 -22.12
CA ARG A 197 -4.09 -10.36 -23.34
C ARG A 197 -2.91 -9.63 -23.99
N LEU A 198 -2.97 -8.32 -24.11
CA LEU A 198 -1.89 -7.54 -24.74
C LEU A 198 -0.57 -7.65 -23.93
N ILE A 199 -0.65 -7.57 -22.61
CA ILE A 199 0.54 -7.72 -21.75
C ILE A 199 1.05 -9.15 -21.76
N ALA A 200 0.18 -10.17 -21.79
CA ALA A 200 0.61 -11.56 -21.93
C ALA A 200 1.30 -11.85 -23.26
N GLU A 201 0.81 -11.27 -24.35
CA GLU A 201 1.37 -11.44 -25.71
C GLU A 201 2.71 -10.72 -25.90
N HIS A 202 2.86 -9.51 -25.30
CA HIS A 202 4.06 -8.67 -25.52
C HIS A 202 5.04 -8.65 -24.33
N GLY A 203 4.64 -9.16 -23.16
CA GLY A 203 5.45 -9.22 -21.94
C GLY A 203 5.49 -7.91 -21.14
N SER A 204 5.43 -6.75 -21.78
CA SER A 204 5.43 -5.43 -21.15
C SER A 204 4.72 -4.38 -22.00
N LEU A 205 4.35 -3.26 -21.41
CA LEU A 205 3.83 -2.09 -22.12
C LEU A 205 4.87 -1.52 -23.09
N GLU A 206 6.13 -1.49 -22.69
CA GLU A 206 7.21 -1.01 -23.57
C GLU A 206 7.33 -1.85 -24.83
N ALA A 207 7.37 -3.17 -24.70
CA ALA A 207 7.41 -4.09 -25.85
C ALA A 207 6.15 -3.98 -26.73
N LEU A 208 4.98 -3.79 -26.10
CA LEU A 208 3.72 -3.51 -26.81
C LEU A 208 3.81 -2.25 -27.66
N LEU A 209 4.29 -1.14 -27.07
CA LEU A 209 4.41 0.17 -27.76
C LEU A 209 5.46 0.18 -28.87
N ALA A 210 6.49 -0.68 -28.76
CA ALA A 210 7.55 -0.84 -29.77
C ALA A 210 7.19 -1.84 -30.88
N SER A 211 6.10 -2.59 -30.73
CA SER A 211 5.75 -3.66 -31.67
C SER A 211 5.34 -3.09 -33.05
N PRO A 212 6.01 -3.51 -34.14
CA PRO A 212 5.67 -3.08 -35.51
C PRO A 212 4.41 -3.77 -36.05
N SER A 213 3.93 -4.82 -35.37
CA SER A 213 2.88 -5.71 -35.86
C SER A 213 1.60 -5.67 -35.03
N LEU A 214 1.30 -4.52 -34.42
CA LEU A 214 0.02 -4.35 -33.69
C LEU A 214 -1.18 -4.51 -34.60
N PRO A 215 -2.22 -5.29 -34.20
CA PRO A 215 -3.46 -5.31 -34.92
C PRO A 215 -3.99 -3.90 -35.13
N PRO A 216 -4.49 -3.53 -36.34
CA PRO A 216 -4.92 -2.17 -36.63
C PRO A 216 -5.96 -1.58 -35.64
N ALA A 217 -6.81 -2.46 -35.10
CA ALA A 217 -7.80 -2.06 -34.09
C ALA A 217 -7.17 -1.70 -32.75
N VAL A 218 -6.06 -2.34 -32.38
CA VAL A 218 -5.29 -2.03 -31.14
C VAL A 218 -4.47 -0.77 -31.36
N ALA A 219 -3.74 -0.68 -32.47
CA ALA A 219 -2.95 0.50 -32.83
C ALA A 219 -3.77 1.80 -32.79
N ARG A 220 -4.99 1.77 -33.38
CA ARG A 220 -5.90 2.92 -33.37
C ARG A 220 -6.36 3.36 -31.97
N ARG A 221 -6.29 2.48 -30.97
CA ARG A 221 -6.63 2.82 -29.57
C ARG A 221 -5.42 3.28 -28.79
N ILE A 222 -4.25 2.66 -29.02
CA ILE A 222 -3.01 2.97 -28.30
C ILE A 222 -2.42 4.28 -28.79
N GLU A 223 -2.39 4.55 -30.10
CA GLU A 223 -1.72 5.72 -30.65
C GLU A 223 -2.22 7.06 -30.07
N PRO A 224 -3.53 7.34 -29.99
CA PRO A 224 -4.01 8.55 -29.33
C PRO A 224 -3.81 8.56 -27.81
N ALA A 225 -3.60 7.41 -27.20
CA ALA A 225 -3.43 7.29 -25.75
C ALA A 225 -1.97 7.36 -25.28
N ARG A 226 -0.97 7.50 -26.19
CA ARG A 226 0.45 7.52 -25.83
C ARG A 226 0.77 8.57 -24.75
N ALA A 227 0.30 9.80 -24.95
CA ALA A 227 0.52 10.89 -23.99
C ALA A 227 -0.09 10.57 -22.60
N TYR A 228 -1.27 9.92 -22.58
CA TYR A 228 -1.84 9.43 -21.32
C TYR A 228 -0.97 8.34 -20.70
N LEU A 229 -0.52 7.35 -21.46
CA LEU A 229 0.30 6.25 -20.93
C LEU A 229 1.63 6.75 -20.34
N ASP A 230 2.26 7.74 -21.00
CA ASP A 230 3.49 8.38 -20.50
C ASP A 230 3.24 9.15 -19.18
N ALA A 231 2.13 9.87 -19.09
CA ALA A 231 1.73 10.58 -17.88
C ALA A 231 1.34 9.61 -16.75
N ALA A 232 0.49 8.62 -17.06
CA ALA A 232 -0.04 7.66 -16.10
C ALA A 232 1.05 6.77 -15.49
N ARG A 233 2.13 6.49 -16.22
CA ARG A 233 3.29 5.75 -15.68
C ARG A 233 3.89 6.43 -14.46
N ARG A 234 3.91 7.76 -14.42
CA ARG A 234 4.40 8.55 -13.27
C ARG A 234 3.43 8.57 -12.08
N VAL A 235 2.22 8.09 -12.30
CA VAL A 235 1.14 8.08 -11.30
C VAL A 235 0.94 6.68 -10.73
N VAL A 236 0.90 5.66 -11.59
CA VAL A 236 0.59 4.27 -11.22
C VAL A 236 1.77 3.54 -10.60
N LEU A 237 3.00 3.84 -11.06
CA LEU A 237 4.17 3.14 -10.54
C LEU A 237 4.70 3.86 -9.31
N PRO A 238 4.81 3.18 -8.16
CA PRO A 238 5.40 3.76 -6.96
C PRO A 238 6.85 4.18 -7.20
N VAL A 239 7.24 5.33 -6.62
CA VAL A 239 8.61 5.85 -6.67
C VAL A 239 9.50 5.04 -5.72
N ALA A 240 10.58 4.44 -6.24
CA ALA A 240 11.46 3.59 -5.44
C ALA A 240 12.72 4.31 -4.89
N GLU A 241 12.79 5.64 -5.04
CA GLU A 241 13.95 6.47 -4.63
C GLU A 241 13.45 7.74 -3.94
N VAL A 242 12.66 7.56 -2.87
CA VAL A 242 12.19 8.66 -2.03
C VAL A 242 13.26 9.02 -1.00
N PRO A 243 13.50 10.31 -0.69
CA PRO A 243 14.44 10.71 0.35
C PRO A 243 13.87 10.42 1.75
N LEU A 244 14.07 9.19 2.23
CA LEU A 244 13.62 8.77 3.55
C LEU A 244 14.62 9.14 4.64
N ALA A 245 14.11 9.58 5.78
CA ALA A 245 14.93 9.68 6.99
C ALA A 245 15.40 8.29 7.42
N SER A 246 16.66 8.19 7.83
CA SER A 246 17.18 6.94 8.38
C SER A 246 16.57 6.70 9.77
N VAL A 247 15.79 5.63 9.89
CA VAL A 247 15.16 5.22 11.15
C VAL A 247 15.47 3.74 11.41
N PRO A 248 15.65 3.33 12.67
CA PRO A 248 15.78 1.92 13.01
C PRO A 248 14.51 1.16 12.66
N LEU A 249 14.64 0.05 11.93
CA LEU A 249 13.50 -0.79 11.53
C LEU A 249 13.37 -2.04 12.40
N GLU A 250 14.27 -2.29 13.33
CA GLU A 250 14.23 -3.44 14.23
C GLU A 250 12.95 -3.42 15.06
N VAL A 251 12.31 -4.58 15.16
CA VAL A 251 11.08 -4.72 15.95
C VAL A 251 11.39 -4.50 17.43
N PRO A 252 10.77 -3.52 18.09
CA PRO A 252 11.05 -3.23 19.49
C PRO A 252 10.58 -4.37 20.40
N ALA A 253 11.46 -4.84 21.30
CA ALA A 253 11.09 -5.84 22.31
C ALA A 253 10.25 -5.26 23.45
N ARG A 254 10.30 -3.95 23.66
CA ARG A 254 9.58 -3.21 24.72
C ARG A 254 9.20 -1.81 24.21
N PRO A 255 8.08 -1.25 24.69
CA PRO A 255 7.72 0.14 24.37
C PRO A 255 8.82 1.13 24.77
N VAL A 256 9.11 2.08 23.90
CA VAL A 256 10.11 3.15 24.14
C VAL A 256 9.55 4.20 25.11
N HIS A 257 8.24 4.51 25.01
CA HIS A 257 7.56 5.48 25.86
C HIS A 257 6.39 4.84 26.65
N PRO A 258 6.66 3.95 27.63
CA PRO A 258 5.62 3.17 28.29
C PRO A 258 4.59 4.02 29.06
N ARG A 259 4.99 5.18 29.63
CA ARG A 259 4.06 6.09 30.32
C ARG A 259 3.10 6.78 29.36
N THR A 260 3.58 7.24 28.21
CA THR A 260 2.76 7.83 27.13
C THR A 260 1.78 6.80 26.60
N LEU A 261 2.26 5.57 26.34
CA LEU A 261 1.44 4.48 25.86
C LEU A 261 0.29 4.15 26.84
N ALA A 262 0.58 4.05 28.14
CA ALA A 262 -0.42 3.78 29.16
C ALA A 262 -1.45 4.91 29.28
N ARG A 263 -1.00 6.17 29.21
CA ARG A 263 -1.90 7.34 29.22
C ARG A 263 -2.86 7.33 28.03
N LEU A 264 -2.32 7.21 26.81
CA LEU A 264 -3.12 7.20 25.58
C LEU A 264 -4.11 6.01 25.56
N ALA A 265 -3.66 4.84 25.98
CA ALA A 265 -4.51 3.66 26.08
C ALA A 265 -5.71 3.89 27.01
N ALA A 266 -5.47 4.46 28.19
CA ALA A 266 -6.54 4.74 29.16
C ALA A 266 -7.49 5.85 28.70
N GLU A 267 -6.93 6.94 28.15
CA GLU A 267 -7.71 8.11 27.66
C GLU A 267 -8.67 7.70 26.53
N HIS A 268 -8.23 6.82 25.63
CA HIS A 268 -8.97 6.43 24.44
C HIS A 268 -9.60 5.03 24.54
N ARG A 269 -9.53 4.36 25.70
CA ARG A 269 -10.07 3.00 25.93
C ARG A 269 -9.49 1.96 24.99
N LEU A 270 -8.18 2.01 24.80
CA LEU A 270 -7.41 1.13 23.91
C LEU A 270 -6.52 0.14 24.67
N GLU A 271 -6.73 -0.08 25.98
CA GLU A 271 -5.89 -0.93 26.83
C GLU A 271 -5.76 -2.36 26.25
N THR A 272 -6.89 -2.92 25.80
CA THR A 272 -6.91 -4.29 25.25
C THR A 272 -6.05 -4.46 24.00
N PRO A 273 -6.20 -3.67 22.91
CA PRO A 273 -5.37 -3.82 21.72
C PRO A 273 -3.91 -3.41 21.97
N VAL A 274 -3.65 -2.43 22.83
CA VAL A 274 -2.31 -2.03 23.23
C VAL A 274 -1.59 -3.17 23.94
N GLU A 275 -2.25 -3.85 24.89
CA GLU A 275 -1.67 -4.99 25.60
C GLU A 275 -1.42 -6.18 24.67
N ARG A 276 -2.34 -6.44 23.72
CA ARG A 276 -2.13 -7.51 22.72
C ARG A 276 -0.91 -7.26 21.86
N LEU A 277 -0.74 -6.02 21.37
CA LEU A 277 0.44 -5.67 20.57
C LEU A 277 1.71 -5.77 21.40
N ARG A 278 1.69 -5.27 22.65
CA ARG A 278 2.81 -5.40 23.57
C ARG A 278 3.22 -6.87 23.78
N ALA A 279 2.24 -7.75 24.02
CA ALA A 279 2.50 -9.17 24.21
C ALA A 279 3.08 -9.82 22.94
N ALA A 280 2.59 -9.46 21.75
CA ALA A 280 3.09 -9.96 20.48
C ALA A 280 4.57 -9.55 20.25
N LEU A 281 4.92 -8.29 20.53
CA LEU A 281 6.28 -7.78 20.40
C LEU A 281 7.26 -8.49 21.35
N VAL A 282 6.86 -8.72 22.61
CA VAL A 282 7.65 -9.47 23.59
C VAL A 282 7.86 -10.91 23.14
N ALA A 283 6.78 -11.61 22.76
CA ALA A 283 6.85 -13.00 22.32
C ALA A 283 7.67 -13.20 21.04
N ARG A 284 7.74 -12.19 20.18
CA ARG A 284 8.58 -12.22 18.98
C ARG A 284 10.07 -12.15 19.35
N ALA A 285 10.43 -11.37 20.38
CA ALA A 285 11.81 -11.17 20.81
C ALA A 285 12.38 -12.34 21.63
N SER A 286 11.52 -13.26 22.08
CA SER A 286 11.87 -14.50 22.77
C SER A 286 12.12 -15.63 21.80
#